data_249157947884b21e775357657a346248
#
_entry.id   249157947884b21e775357657a346248
#
_cell.length_a   1.000
_cell.length_b   1.000
_cell.length_c   1.000
_cell.angle_alpha   90.00
_cell.angle_beta   90.00
_cell.angle_gamma   90.00
#
_symmetry.space_group_name_H-M   'P 1'
#
loop_
_entity.id
_entity.type
_entity.pdbx_description
1 polymer ?
#
loop_
_entity_poly.entity_id
_entity_poly.type
_entity_poly.pdbx_seq_one_letter_code
_entity_poly.pdbx_strand_id
1 'polypeptide(L)'
;MKRLFRFALALATILCLAVSAASAAALPVKALSPKQVDVNPYMAKSDANIHHDGYNTDSTDEVLPVGIYPEINVSYETTNANASPAIYFDSYGHAVVPLLGGIAIRDLNAEETKTLGYFSPKQHDGGGYMIQSSYTFLDQENRIVCPTSNNHVLMLRATDEAGNVLPEFEKVLDIDIKAAAETALGKALGQNLLSVVFDYEGNLWFATGGFRIYPQRAQQGVMGYIARSAIDAILNGKTVDLAKAVYVCDLPAGEGAENGIAASREGAVILTNQNCYLLRANEGVEVVWKTPYESAGAKVSKEGDKTTGGGLAWGGGCSPTLTPELVLFTDNQEIVNLIALDMKTGEVVASMPVLDDLPEGYQ
;
A
#
# COMPACT_ATOMS: atom_id res chain seq x y z
N MET A 1 47.00 -31.90 -42.83
CA MET A 1 46.70 -31.61 -41.42
C MET A 1 46.26 -30.18 -41.14
N LYS A 2 46.99 -29.12 -41.55
CA LYS A 2 46.61 -27.72 -41.24
C LYS A 2 45.28 -27.22 -41.83
N ARG A 3 44.82 -27.75 -42.96
CA ARG A 3 43.53 -27.38 -43.57
C ARG A 3 42.34 -28.05 -42.88
N LEU A 4 42.45 -29.30 -42.44
CA LEU A 4 41.41 -30.00 -41.68
C LEU A 4 41.20 -29.35 -40.29
N PHE A 5 42.27 -28.89 -39.64
CA PHE A 5 42.16 -28.23 -38.32
C PHE A 5 41.45 -26.87 -38.41
N ARG A 6 41.66 -26.11 -39.47
CA ARG A 6 40.94 -24.86 -39.72
C ARG A 6 39.44 -25.05 -40.00
N PHE A 7 39.11 -26.15 -40.72
CA PHE A 7 37.71 -26.48 -40.99
C PHE A 7 36.98 -26.97 -39.73
N ALA A 8 37.62 -27.77 -38.89
CA ALA A 8 37.08 -28.22 -37.61
C ALA A 8 36.89 -27.06 -36.62
N LEU A 9 37.83 -26.10 -36.57
CA LEU A 9 37.73 -24.93 -35.72
C LEU A 9 36.61 -23.98 -36.18
N ALA A 10 36.43 -23.78 -37.49
CA ALA A 10 35.34 -22.97 -38.03
C ALA A 10 33.96 -23.60 -37.79
N LEU A 11 33.88 -24.95 -37.92
CA LEU A 11 32.64 -25.68 -37.65
C LEU A 11 32.26 -25.63 -36.16
N ALA A 12 33.23 -25.75 -35.24
CA ALA A 12 33.03 -25.64 -33.80
C ALA A 12 32.58 -24.21 -33.41
N THR A 13 33.15 -23.19 -34.04
CA THR A 13 32.76 -21.78 -33.78
C THR A 13 31.34 -21.49 -34.27
N ILE A 14 30.95 -22.02 -35.43
CA ILE A 14 29.58 -21.90 -35.97
C ILE A 14 28.60 -22.69 -35.10
N LEU A 15 28.96 -23.87 -34.59
CA LEU A 15 28.12 -24.65 -33.69
C LEU A 15 27.93 -23.96 -32.35
N CYS A 16 28.98 -23.34 -31.79
CA CYS A 16 28.88 -22.56 -30.56
C CYS A 16 28.01 -21.30 -30.71
N LEU A 17 28.11 -20.61 -31.88
CA LEU A 17 27.25 -19.47 -32.19
C LEU A 17 25.78 -19.88 -32.44
N ALA A 18 25.57 -21.06 -33.05
CA ALA A 18 24.21 -21.58 -33.25
C ALA A 18 23.55 -22.03 -31.93
N VAL A 19 24.32 -22.58 -30.99
CA VAL A 19 23.81 -22.98 -29.68
C VAL A 19 23.50 -21.75 -28.81
N SER A 20 24.32 -20.68 -28.90
CA SER A 20 24.00 -19.41 -28.19
C SER A 20 22.82 -18.65 -28.80
N ALA A 21 22.55 -18.81 -30.09
CA ALA A 21 21.36 -18.25 -30.73
C ALA A 21 20.09 -19.07 -30.47
N ALA A 22 20.22 -20.40 -30.26
CA ALA A 22 19.07 -21.25 -29.93
C ALA A 22 18.57 -21.12 -28.46
N SER A 23 19.40 -20.62 -27.55
CA SER A 23 18.99 -20.37 -26.16
C SER A 23 18.21 -19.08 -25.97
N ALA A 24 18.06 -18.27 -27.01
CA ALA A 24 17.27 -17.03 -26.97
C ALA A 24 15.88 -17.18 -27.65
N ALA A 25 15.43 -18.37 -27.96
CA ALA A 25 14.04 -18.62 -28.30
C ALA A 25 13.26 -18.52 -26.95
N ALA A 26 12.71 -17.33 -26.68
CA ALA A 26 11.77 -17.16 -25.60
C ALA A 26 10.73 -18.29 -25.73
N LEU A 27 10.64 -19.14 -24.72
CA LEU A 27 9.50 -20.01 -24.55
C LEU A 27 8.26 -19.16 -24.74
N PRO A 28 7.24 -19.56 -25.52
CA PRO A 28 6.03 -18.80 -25.62
C PRO A 28 5.48 -18.71 -24.18
N VAL A 29 5.68 -17.59 -23.53
CA VAL A 29 4.99 -17.25 -22.30
C VAL A 29 3.53 -17.22 -22.73
N LYS A 30 2.80 -18.31 -22.45
CA LYS A 30 1.36 -18.26 -22.51
C LYS A 30 1.00 -17.15 -21.55
N ALA A 31 0.64 -15.98 -22.09
CA ALA A 31 0.13 -14.90 -21.29
C ALA A 31 -1.05 -15.49 -20.52
N LEU A 32 -0.82 -15.80 -19.26
CA LEU A 32 -1.92 -15.99 -18.32
C LEU A 32 -2.55 -14.61 -18.32
N SER A 33 -3.69 -14.46 -19.00
CA SER A 33 -4.55 -13.29 -18.73
C SER A 33 -4.86 -13.40 -17.25
N PRO A 34 -4.31 -12.55 -16.38
CA PRO A 34 -4.73 -12.54 -15.00
C PRO A 34 -6.22 -12.28 -15.03
N LYS A 35 -6.99 -12.99 -14.21
CA LYS A 35 -8.37 -12.59 -13.97
C LYS A 35 -8.28 -11.15 -13.50
N GLN A 36 -8.90 -10.25 -14.25
CA GLN A 36 -8.95 -8.85 -13.88
C GLN A 36 -9.62 -8.76 -12.51
N VAL A 37 -8.96 -8.11 -11.57
CA VAL A 37 -9.55 -7.86 -10.26
C VAL A 37 -10.69 -6.85 -10.41
N ASP A 38 -11.67 -6.94 -9.53
CA ASP A 38 -12.79 -6.00 -9.55
C ASP A 38 -12.30 -4.59 -9.21
N VAL A 39 -12.72 -3.61 -9.99
CA VAL A 39 -12.43 -2.19 -9.71
C VAL A 39 -13.21 -1.76 -8.47
N ASN A 40 -12.51 -1.18 -7.49
CA ASN A 40 -13.17 -0.58 -6.33
C ASN A 40 -13.91 0.69 -6.74
N PRO A 41 -15.26 0.76 -6.59
CA PRO A 41 -16.04 1.90 -7.05
C PRO A 41 -15.82 3.19 -6.24
N TYR A 42 -15.08 3.13 -5.14
CA TYR A 42 -14.80 4.27 -4.25
C TYR A 42 -13.35 4.75 -4.31
N MET A 43 -12.54 4.14 -5.16
CA MET A 43 -11.16 4.54 -5.42
C MET A 43 -11.01 4.96 -6.88
N ALA A 44 -10.00 5.73 -7.21
CA ALA A 44 -9.65 6.03 -8.59
C ALA A 44 -9.42 4.73 -9.37
N LYS A 45 -9.71 4.73 -10.67
CA LYS A 45 -9.67 3.51 -11.47
C LYS A 45 -8.28 2.97 -11.70
N SER A 46 -7.30 3.84 -11.74
CA SER A 46 -5.92 3.52 -12.03
C SER A 46 -5.04 4.34 -11.10
N ASP A 47 -3.93 3.73 -10.66
CA ASP A 47 -2.93 4.39 -9.83
C ASP A 47 -3.51 5.13 -8.58
N ALA A 48 -4.54 4.52 -7.96
CA ALA A 48 -5.24 5.12 -6.84
C ALA A 48 -4.37 5.26 -5.59
N ASN A 49 -3.52 4.28 -5.32
CA ASN A 49 -2.64 4.20 -4.15
C ASN A 49 -1.25 3.68 -4.53
N ILE A 50 -0.36 3.51 -3.54
CA ILE A 50 1.01 3.00 -3.73
C ILE A 50 1.06 1.62 -4.42
N HIS A 51 -0.02 0.86 -4.38
CA HIS A 51 -0.17 -0.48 -4.96
C HIS A 51 -1.16 -0.49 -6.13
N HIS A 52 -1.45 0.65 -6.71
CA HIS A 52 -2.33 0.95 -7.85
C HIS A 52 -3.82 0.79 -7.57
N ASP A 53 -4.27 -0.25 -6.86
CA ASP A 53 -5.69 -0.55 -6.66
C ASP A 53 -6.04 -1.04 -5.25
N GLY A 54 -7.32 -1.30 -4.98
CA GLY A 54 -7.80 -1.80 -3.69
C GLY A 54 -7.32 -3.21 -3.34
N TYR A 55 -6.98 -4.04 -4.34
CA TYR A 55 -6.41 -5.37 -4.14
C TYR A 55 -4.90 -5.35 -3.88
N ASN A 56 -4.26 -4.20 -4.01
CA ASN A 56 -2.81 -4.04 -3.91
C ASN A 56 -2.07 -4.93 -4.93
N THR A 57 -2.49 -4.90 -6.19
CA THR A 57 -1.94 -5.80 -7.22
C THR A 57 -0.62 -5.34 -7.81
N ASP A 58 -0.22 -4.08 -7.58
CA ASP A 58 0.91 -3.43 -8.25
C ASP A 58 0.81 -3.50 -9.78
N SER A 59 -0.42 -3.54 -10.30
CA SER A 59 -0.74 -3.61 -11.73
C SER A 59 -1.45 -2.35 -12.18
N THR A 60 -1.15 -1.90 -13.39
CA THR A 60 -1.82 -0.77 -14.02
C THR A 60 -2.43 -1.18 -15.37
N ASP A 61 -3.59 -0.60 -15.69
CA ASP A 61 -4.23 -0.74 -17.02
C ASP A 61 -3.62 0.21 -18.06
N GLU A 62 -2.73 1.10 -17.63
CA GLU A 62 -2.07 2.05 -18.51
C GLU A 62 -1.06 1.37 -19.45
N VAL A 63 -1.03 1.84 -20.69
CA VAL A 63 -0.09 1.33 -21.68
C VAL A 63 1.30 1.87 -21.38
N LEU A 64 2.15 1.02 -20.84
CA LEU A 64 3.54 1.37 -20.58
C LEU A 64 4.38 1.31 -21.87
N PRO A 65 5.37 2.20 -22.02
CA PRO A 65 6.30 2.14 -23.13
C PRO A 65 7.15 0.86 -23.03
N VAL A 66 6.99 -0.04 -23.98
CA VAL A 66 7.77 -1.27 -24.09
C VAL A 66 8.67 -1.24 -25.31
N GLY A 67 9.94 -1.60 -25.14
CA GLY A 67 10.89 -1.66 -26.25
C GLY A 67 12.31 -1.25 -25.85
N ILE A 68 13.17 -1.20 -26.87
CA ILE A 68 14.53 -0.69 -26.73
C ILE A 68 14.53 0.77 -27.21
N TYR A 69 14.81 1.68 -26.29
CA TYR A 69 14.90 3.10 -26.57
C TYR A 69 16.38 3.46 -26.75
N PRO A 70 16.78 4.03 -27.92
CA PRO A 70 18.17 4.41 -28.18
C PRO A 70 18.63 5.55 -27.30
N GLU A 71 17.69 6.36 -26.80
CA GLU A 71 17.95 7.51 -25.97
C GLU A 71 16.86 7.64 -24.91
N ILE A 72 17.26 7.84 -23.67
CA ILE A 72 16.35 8.10 -22.53
C ILE A 72 16.73 9.48 -21.97
N ASN A 73 15.80 10.41 -22.07
CA ASN A 73 15.94 11.71 -21.41
C ASN A 73 15.52 11.59 -19.96
N VAL A 74 16.40 11.92 -19.04
CA VAL A 74 16.15 11.92 -17.61
C VAL A 74 16.16 13.34 -17.11
N SER A 75 15.03 13.77 -16.51
CA SER A 75 14.97 15.01 -15.74
C SER A 75 14.82 14.69 -14.26
N TYR A 76 15.41 15.50 -13.41
CA TYR A 76 15.23 15.38 -11.96
C TYR A 76 15.08 16.77 -11.35
N GLU A 77 14.27 16.82 -10.30
CA GLU A 77 14.11 18.02 -9.48
C GLU A 77 14.54 17.68 -8.05
N THR A 78 15.37 18.54 -7.48
CA THR A 78 15.72 18.45 -6.07
C THR A 78 14.69 19.21 -5.26
N THR A 79 13.93 18.49 -4.41
CA THR A 79 13.02 19.12 -3.47
C THR A 79 13.63 19.12 -2.07
N ASN A 80 13.36 20.14 -1.28
CA ASN A 80 13.71 20.17 0.15
C ASN A 80 12.75 19.31 1.01
N ALA A 81 11.81 18.61 0.37
CA ALA A 81 10.85 17.74 1.01
C ALA A 81 11.38 16.30 1.04
N ASN A 82 10.97 15.53 2.04
CA ASN A 82 11.25 14.11 2.12
C ASN A 82 10.69 13.38 0.89
N ALA A 83 11.34 12.31 0.48
CA ALA A 83 10.95 11.53 -0.68
C ALA A 83 9.47 11.08 -0.59
N SER A 84 8.79 11.13 -1.73
CA SER A 84 7.50 10.49 -1.88
C SER A 84 7.69 9.01 -2.14
N PRO A 85 6.93 8.13 -1.48
CA PRO A 85 6.97 6.69 -1.77
C PRO A 85 6.25 6.34 -3.07
N ALA A 86 5.32 7.19 -3.53
CA ALA A 86 4.51 6.98 -4.71
C ALA A 86 4.08 8.30 -5.36
N ILE A 87 3.70 8.21 -6.63
CA ILE A 87 3.05 9.27 -7.40
C ILE A 87 1.75 8.67 -7.93
N TYR A 88 0.65 9.37 -7.73
CA TYR A 88 -0.66 8.99 -8.26
C TYR A 88 -1.04 9.93 -9.40
N PHE A 89 -1.96 9.51 -10.25
CA PHE A 89 -2.48 10.36 -11.32
C PHE A 89 -3.98 10.53 -11.13
N ASP A 90 -4.43 11.79 -11.11
CA ASP A 90 -5.85 12.09 -11.15
C ASP A 90 -6.42 11.87 -12.57
N SER A 91 -7.73 11.87 -12.71
CA SER A 91 -8.38 11.67 -14.02
C SER A 91 -8.14 12.81 -15.02
N TYR A 92 -7.51 13.90 -14.59
CA TYR A 92 -7.13 15.03 -15.43
C TYR A 92 -5.66 14.95 -15.90
N GLY A 93 -4.92 13.93 -15.42
CA GLY A 93 -3.51 13.71 -15.78
C GLY A 93 -2.50 14.48 -14.91
N HIS A 94 -2.93 15.05 -13.79
CA HIS A 94 -1.99 15.67 -12.87
C HIS A 94 -1.32 14.60 -12.01
N ALA A 95 -0.03 14.77 -11.74
CA ALA A 95 0.67 13.96 -10.77
C ALA A 95 0.40 14.47 -9.35
N VAL A 96 -0.21 13.63 -8.54
CA VAL A 96 -0.43 13.84 -7.11
C VAL A 96 0.73 13.22 -6.35
N VAL A 97 1.51 14.04 -5.66
CA VAL A 97 2.75 13.65 -4.98
C VAL A 97 2.62 13.86 -3.48
N PRO A 98 2.25 12.82 -2.72
CA PRO A 98 2.20 12.91 -1.26
C PRO A 98 3.61 12.93 -0.67
N LEU A 99 3.86 13.89 0.20
CA LEU A 99 5.11 14.10 0.91
C LEU A 99 4.82 14.10 2.42
N LEU A 100 5.81 13.83 3.26
CA LEU A 100 5.62 13.91 4.72
C LEU A 100 5.19 15.31 5.18
N GLY A 101 5.67 16.35 4.49
CA GLY A 101 5.37 17.75 4.81
C GLY A 101 4.14 18.33 4.12
N GLY A 102 3.48 17.57 3.24
CA GLY A 102 2.33 18.06 2.47
C GLY A 102 2.04 17.24 1.24
N ILE A 103 1.23 17.78 0.32
CA ILE A 103 0.86 17.13 -0.93
C ILE A 103 1.05 18.15 -2.07
N ALA A 104 1.81 17.78 -3.08
CA ALA A 104 2.01 18.57 -4.28
C ALA A 104 1.17 18.03 -5.44
N ILE A 105 0.60 18.93 -6.24
CA ILE A 105 0.04 18.61 -7.56
C ILE A 105 1.01 19.13 -8.61
N ARG A 106 1.38 18.28 -9.57
CA ARG A 106 2.38 18.59 -10.56
C ARG A 106 1.91 18.30 -11.97
N ASP A 107 2.34 19.13 -12.91
CA ASP A 107 2.26 18.85 -14.33
C ASP A 107 3.60 18.27 -14.79
N LEU A 108 3.58 16.99 -15.16
CA LEU A 108 4.77 16.28 -15.68
C LEU A 108 4.91 16.41 -17.20
N ASN A 109 3.89 16.94 -17.91
CA ASN A 109 3.91 17.14 -19.36
C ASN A 109 4.51 18.48 -19.75
N ALA A 110 4.76 19.37 -18.80
CA ALA A 110 5.43 20.63 -19.06
C ALA A 110 6.90 20.37 -19.45
N GLU A 111 7.48 21.28 -20.23
CA GLU A 111 8.90 21.23 -20.64
C GLU A 111 9.85 21.15 -19.43
N GLU A 112 9.45 21.79 -18.32
CA GLU A 112 10.01 21.61 -16.99
C GLU A 112 8.86 21.23 -16.05
N THR A 113 9.06 20.22 -15.19
CA THR A 113 8.08 19.81 -14.19
C THR A 113 7.61 21.00 -13.37
N LYS A 114 6.30 21.27 -13.38
CA LYS A 114 5.72 22.44 -12.72
C LYS A 114 4.84 22.04 -11.56
N THR A 115 5.07 22.63 -10.38
CA THR A 115 4.11 22.52 -9.26
C THR A 115 2.93 23.45 -9.52
N LEU A 116 1.74 22.88 -9.62
CA LEU A 116 0.48 23.58 -9.85
C LEU A 116 -0.21 23.99 -8.56
N GLY A 117 -0.05 23.21 -7.50
CA GLY A 117 -0.64 23.47 -6.19
C GLY A 117 0.08 22.68 -5.09
N TYR A 118 -0.08 23.15 -3.85
CA TYR A 118 0.54 22.51 -2.69
C TYR A 118 -0.33 22.66 -1.44
N PHE A 119 -0.60 21.55 -0.78
CA PHE A 119 -1.18 21.52 0.56
C PHE A 119 -0.09 21.34 1.59
N SER A 120 -0.06 22.18 2.61
CA SER A 120 0.84 22.04 3.76
C SER A 120 0.05 22.11 5.06
N PRO A 121 0.10 21.06 5.91
CA PRO A 121 -0.51 21.11 7.25
C PRO A 121 -0.13 22.35 8.04
N LYS A 122 1.14 22.76 7.95
CA LYS A 122 1.65 23.94 8.64
C LYS A 122 1.01 25.25 8.14
N GLN A 123 0.76 25.37 6.85
CA GLN A 123 0.18 26.60 6.26
C GLN A 123 -1.34 26.65 6.45
N HIS A 124 -2.04 25.50 6.31
CA HIS A 124 -3.49 25.46 6.36
C HIS A 124 -4.06 25.42 7.78
N ASP A 125 -3.42 24.64 8.65
CA ASP A 125 -3.96 24.37 9.99
C ASP A 125 -3.09 24.95 11.12
N GLY A 126 -1.95 25.58 10.77
CA GLY A 126 -0.93 25.95 11.76
C GLY A 126 -0.31 24.72 12.45
N GLY A 127 -0.62 23.53 11.95
CA GLY A 127 -0.38 22.27 12.60
C GLY A 127 1.01 21.70 12.40
N GLY A 128 1.50 20.99 13.41
CA GLY A 128 2.77 20.25 13.39
C GLY A 128 2.64 18.77 13.04
N TYR A 129 1.60 18.36 12.30
CA TYR A 129 1.43 16.97 11.90
C TYR A 129 2.03 16.70 10.50
N MET A 130 2.27 15.44 10.21
CA MET A 130 2.76 14.96 8.92
C MET A 130 1.69 14.15 8.19
N ILE A 131 1.75 14.14 6.86
CA ILE A 131 0.97 13.23 6.02
C ILE A 131 1.62 11.86 6.06
N GLN A 132 0.82 10.80 6.21
CA GLN A 132 1.27 9.41 6.03
C GLN A 132 1.30 9.08 4.54
N SER A 133 2.33 9.58 3.87
CA SER A 133 2.40 9.64 2.40
C SER A 133 2.26 8.27 1.73
N SER A 134 2.77 7.19 2.35
CA SER A 134 2.65 5.82 1.82
C SER A 134 1.22 5.28 1.82
N TYR A 135 0.33 5.84 2.63
CA TYR A 135 -1.05 5.35 2.79
C TYR A 135 -2.09 6.34 2.34
N THR A 136 -1.64 7.34 1.58
CA THR A 136 -2.49 8.28 0.86
C THR A 136 -3.03 7.61 -0.39
N PHE A 137 -4.26 7.92 -0.79
CA PHE A 137 -4.83 7.42 -2.03
C PHE A 137 -5.82 8.42 -2.65
N LEU A 138 -6.21 8.18 -3.90
CA LEU A 138 -7.25 8.93 -4.61
C LEU A 138 -8.56 8.19 -4.59
N ASP A 139 -9.63 8.89 -4.26
CA ASP A 139 -10.98 8.36 -4.42
C ASP A 139 -11.51 8.56 -5.86
N GLN A 140 -12.69 8.03 -6.15
CA GLN A 140 -13.31 8.09 -7.49
C GLN A 140 -13.67 9.51 -7.97
N GLU A 141 -13.61 10.51 -7.09
CA GLU A 141 -13.82 11.94 -7.41
C GLU A 141 -12.50 12.73 -7.42
N ASN A 142 -11.36 12.04 -7.51
CA ASN A 142 -10.01 12.62 -7.44
C ASN A 142 -9.71 13.36 -6.11
N ARG A 143 -10.48 13.10 -5.05
CA ARG A 143 -10.14 13.64 -3.74
C ARG A 143 -9.01 12.84 -3.14
N ILE A 144 -8.11 13.54 -2.49
CA ILE A 144 -6.93 12.94 -1.86
C ILE A 144 -7.30 12.54 -0.44
N VAL A 145 -7.32 11.24 -0.17
CA VAL A 145 -7.60 10.69 1.16
C VAL A 145 -6.28 10.36 1.83
N CYS A 146 -5.99 11.00 2.96
CA CYS A 146 -4.70 10.82 3.62
C CYS A 146 -4.83 10.68 5.14
N PRO A 147 -4.26 9.63 5.73
CA PRO A 147 -4.05 9.54 7.16
C PRO A 147 -2.90 10.47 7.59
N THR A 148 -2.95 10.94 8.83
CA THR A 148 -1.98 11.89 9.36
C THR A 148 -1.35 11.41 10.67
N SER A 149 -0.18 11.95 10.99
CA SER A 149 0.56 11.57 12.20
C SER A 149 -0.11 11.99 13.52
N ASN A 150 -1.10 12.90 13.48
CA ASN A 150 -1.94 13.26 14.61
C ASN A 150 -3.27 12.45 14.67
N ASN A 151 -3.34 11.33 13.93
CA ASN A 151 -4.46 10.38 13.92
C ASN A 151 -5.74 10.87 13.24
N HIS A 152 -5.66 11.87 12.37
CA HIS A 152 -6.78 12.27 11.54
C HIS A 152 -6.76 11.59 10.20
N VAL A 153 -7.93 11.40 9.61
CA VAL A 153 -8.10 11.18 8.17
C VAL A 153 -8.59 12.47 7.57
N LEU A 154 -7.83 12.98 6.60
CA LEU A 154 -8.22 14.13 5.80
C LEU A 154 -8.70 13.67 4.43
N MET A 155 -9.69 14.36 3.88
CA MET A 155 -10.05 14.26 2.47
C MET A 155 -9.97 15.66 1.87
N LEU A 156 -9.11 15.80 0.85
CA LEU A 156 -8.80 17.08 0.24
C LEU A 156 -9.29 17.11 -1.20
N ARG A 157 -9.97 18.19 -1.58
CA ARG A 157 -10.24 18.51 -2.98
C ARG A 157 -9.15 19.45 -3.47
N ALA A 158 -8.40 19.02 -4.47
CA ALA A 158 -7.29 19.78 -5.05
C ALA A 158 -7.65 20.40 -6.40
N THR A 159 -8.72 19.93 -7.05
CA THR A 159 -9.18 20.38 -8.39
C THR A 159 -10.65 20.75 -8.37
N ASP A 160 -11.05 21.64 -9.27
CA ASP A 160 -12.46 21.91 -9.59
C ASP A 160 -13.02 20.85 -10.55
N GLU A 161 -14.31 20.95 -10.90
CA GLU A 161 -14.98 20.01 -11.81
C GLU A 161 -14.44 20.06 -13.25
N ALA A 162 -13.77 21.13 -13.62
CA ALA A 162 -13.12 21.29 -14.93
C ALA A 162 -11.67 20.77 -14.93
N GLY A 163 -11.16 20.31 -13.78
CA GLY A 163 -9.79 19.82 -13.61
C GLY A 163 -8.76 20.91 -13.35
N ASN A 164 -9.17 22.17 -13.11
CA ASN A 164 -8.20 23.19 -12.74
C ASN A 164 -7.77 22.99 -11.28
N VAL A 165 -6.48 23.06 -11.04
CA VAL A 165 -5.93 22.98 -9.68
C VAL A 165 -6.36 24.22 -8.90
N LEU A 166 -6.94 24.00 -7.71
CA LEU A 166 -7.41 25.06 -6.84
C LEU A 166 -6.22 25.85 -6.27
N PRO A 167 -6.34 27.18 -6.13
CA PRO A 167 -5.32 28.00 -5.48
C PRO A 167 -5.04 27.58 -4.03
N GLU A 168 -6.04 27.06 -3.36
CA GLU A 168 -6.01 26.52 -2.01
C GLU A 168 -6.85 25.22 -1.99
N PHE A 169 -6.28 24.13 -1.47
CA PHE A 169 -7.00 22.86 -1.39
C PHE A 169 -8.10 22.95 -0.35
N GLU A 170 -9.26 22.43 -0.69
CA GLU A 170 -10.40 22.38 0.22
C GLU A 170 -10.34 21.11 1.09
N LYS A 171 -10.36 21.27 2.39
CA LYS A 171 -10.51 20.17 3.32
C LYS A 171 -11.99 19.83 3.45
N VAL A 172 -12.45 18.80 2.71
CA VAL A 172 -13.87 18.39 2.64
C VAL A 172 -14.24 17.38 3.71
N LEU A 173 -13.25 16.73 4.34
CA LEU A 173 -13.42 15.85 5.49
C LEU A 173 -12.20 15.93 6.38
N ASP A 174 -12.45 15.92 7.70
CA ASP A 174 -11.43 15.89 8.75
C ASP A 174 -12.01 15.13 9.96
N ILE A 175 -11.51 13.91 10.19
CA ILE A 175 -11.99 13.03 11.26
C ILE A 175 -10.82 12.62 12.15
N ASP A 176 -10.90 12.92 13.43
CA ASP A 176 -10.01 12.37 14.46
C ASP A 176 -10.41 10.91 14.74
N ILE A 177 -9.70 9.99 14.11
CA ILE A 177 -9.94 8.55 14.22
C ILE A 177 -9.64 8.05 15.63
N LYS A 178 -8.60 8.59 16.27
CA LYS A 178 -8.23 8.15 17.61
C LYS A 178 -9.30 8.53 18.61
N ALA A 179 -9.73 9.78 18.62
CA ALA A 179 -10.79 10.24 19.53
C ALA A 179 -12.11 9.47 19.29
N ALA A 180 -12.48 9.22 18.03
CA ALA A 180 -13.68 8.48 17.70
C ALA A 180 -13.58 7.00 18.17
N ALA A 181 -12.46 6.32 17.92
CA ALA A 181 -12.23 4.95 18.35
C ALA A 181 -12.14 4.84 19.89
N GLU A 182 -11.47 5.74 20.57
CA GLU A 182 -11.41 5.81 22.04
C GLU A 182 -12.81 5.98 22.66
N THR A 183 -13.64 6.81 22.04
CA THR A 183 -15.02 7.00 22.47
C THR A 183 -15.85 5.73 22.28
N ALA A 184 -15.73 5.07 21.14
CA ALA A 184 -16.45 3.83 20.84
C ALA A 184 -16.05 2.67 21.78
N LEU A 185 -14.77 2.61 22.15
CA LEU A 185 -14.24 1.56 23.04
C LEU A 185 -14.33 1.89 24.52
N GLY A 186 -14.48 3.16 24.89
CA GLY A 186 -14.41 3.61 26.28
C GLY A 186 -13.04 3.47 26.92
N LYS A 187 -11.96 3.44 26.13
CA LYS A 187 -10.56 3.33 26.59
C LYS A 187 -9.60 4.05 25.67
N ALA A 188 -8.43 4.43 26.20
CA ALA A 188 -7.38 5.07 25.44
C ALA A 188 -6.66 4.08 24.50
N LEU A 189 -6.27 4.55 23.33
CA LEU A 189 -5.45 3.85 22.37
C LEU A 189 -3.98 4.25 22.50
N GLY A 190 -3.11 3.26 22.52
CA GLY A 190 -1.67 3.49 22.58
C GLY A 190 -0.99 3.54 21.23
N GLN A 191 -1.62 3.00 20.18
CA GLN A 191 -1.10 2.98 18.82
C GLN A 191 -1.72 4.11 18.00
N ASN A 192 -0.96 4.59 17.01
CA ASN A 192 -1.39 5.65 16.11
C ASN A 192 -2.03 5.07 14.84
N LEU A 193 -2.87 5.91 14.20
CA LEU A 193 -3.39 5.64 12.87
C LEU A 193 -2.23 5.41 11.90
N LEU A 194 -2.33 4.33 11.10
CA LEU A 194 -1.32 3.98 10.12
C LEU A 194 -1.86 4.12 8.70
N SER A 195 -2.86 3.34 8.35
CA SER A 195 -3.36 3.25 6.99
C SER A 195 -4.87 3.26 6.92
N VAL A 196 -5.39 3.64 5.75
CA VAL A 196 -6.83 3.71 5.44
C VAL A 196 -7.07 3.21 4.01
N VAL A 197 -8.26 2.66 3.76
CA VAL A 197 -8.73 2.28 2.43
C VAL A 197 -10.25 2.26 2.39
N PHE A 198 -10.86 2.57 1.25
CA PHE A 198 -12.28 2.30 1.03
C PHE A 198 -12.51 0.84 0.70
N ASP A 199 -13.54 0.22 1.29
CA ASP A 199 -14.05 -1.05 0.82
C ASP A 199 -15.01 -0.88 -0.38
N TYR A 200 -15.54 -2.00 -0.88
CA TYR A 200 -16.44 -2.03 -2.04
C TYR A 200 -17.86 -1.53 -1.75
N GLU A 201 -18.17 -1.22 -0.49
CA GLU A 201 -19.42 -0.62 -0.03
C GLU A 201 -19.23 0.86 0.34
N GLY A 202 -18.00 1.35 0.28
CA GLY A 202 -17.62 2.73 0.56
C GLY A 202 -17.40 3.04 2.03
N ASN A 203 -17.30 2.05 2.90
CA ASN A 203 -16.83 2.27 4.26
C ASN A 203 -15.32 2.55 4.24
N LEU A 204 -14.87 3.49 5.05
CA LEU A 204 -13.46 3.82 5.16
C LEU A 204 -12.83 3.00 6.29
N TRP A 205 -12.12 1.95 5.94
CA TRP A 205 -11.38 1.12 6.88
C TRP A 205 -10.11 1.82 7.34
N PHE A 206 -9.71 1.54 8.56
CA PHE A 206 -8.48 2.03 9.16
C PHE A 206 -7.83 0.98 10.06
N ALA A 207 -6.52 1.09 10.21
CA ALA A 207 -5.73 0.28 11.14
C ALA A 207 -4.73 1.16 11.88
N THR A 208 -4.47 0.82 13.15
CA THR A 208 -3.43 1.44 13.97
C THR A 208 -2.19 0.56 13.99
N GLY A 209 -1.01 1.18 14.16
CA GLY A 209 0.25 0.47 14.18
C GLY A 209 1.44 1.33 13.74
N GLY A 210 2.32 0.74 12.94
CA GLY A 210 3.49 1.38 12.32
C GLY A 210 4.79 0.61 12.52
N PHE A 211 5.80 0.94 11.73
CA PHE A 211 7.10 0.26 11.73
C PHE A 211 7.87 0.36 13.05
N ARG A 212 7.61 1.35 13.87
CA ARG A 212 8.24 1.54 15.18
C ARG A 212 7.27 1.26 16.31
N ILE A 213 6.67 0.08 16.30
CA ILE A 213 5.77 -0.34 17.38
C ILE A 213 6.50 -0.50 18.71
N TYR A 214 7.81 -0.64 18.70
CA TYR A 214 8.65 -0.57 19.89
C TYR A 214 8.87 0.90 20.31
N PRO A 215 8.51 1.37 21.43
CA PRO A 215 8.00 0.81 22.69
C PRO A 215 6.48 0.65 22.79
N GLN A 216 5.73 0.93 21.73
CA GLN A 216 4.26 0.88 21.72
C GLN A 216 3.67 -0.53 21.72
N ARG A 217 4.50 -1.57 21.68
CA ARG A 217 4.09 -2.98 21.60
C ARG A 217 3.16 -3.47 22.69
N ALA A 218 3.32 -2.95 23.91
CA ALA A 218 2.45 -3.31 25.01
C ALA A 218 1.10 -2.55 24.96
N GLN A 219 0.93 -1.67 23.98
CA GLN A 219 -0.21 -0.78 23.90
C GLN A 219 -1.27 -1.38 22.98
N GLN A 220 -2.51 -1.02 23.28
CA GLN A 220 -3.67 -1.48 22.55
C GLN A 220 -3.76 -0.80 21.19
N GLY A 221 -3.87 -1.59 20.14
CA GLY A 221 -4.22 -1.17 18.80
C GLY A 221 -5.64 -1.57 18.42
N VAL A 222 -6.10 -1.07 17.28
CA VAL A 222 -7.42 -1.36 16.72
C VAL A 222 -7.39 -1.48 15.21
N MET A 223 -8.37 -2.18 14.69
CA MET A 223 -8.83 -2.14 13.31
C MET A 223 -10.29 -1.71 13.31
N GLY A 224 -10.73 -0.99 12.31
CA GLY A 224 -12.11 -0.54 12.26
C GLY A 224 -12.49 0.13 10.97
N TYR A 225 -13.71 0.66 10.93
CA TYR A 225 -14.18 1.43 9.79
C TYR A 225 -15.08 2.58 10.21
N ILE A 226 -15.15 3.59 9.35
CA ILE A 226 -16.14 4.66 9.38
C ILE A 226 -17.22 4.28 8.38
N ALA A 227 -18.48 4.25 8.83
CA ALA A 227 -19.60 3.91 7.97
C ALA A 227 -19.72 4.88 6.79
N ARG A 228 -20.00 4.35 5.60
CA ARG A 228 -20.26 5.12 4.38
C ARG A 228 -21.26 6.25 4.59
N SER A 229 -22.37 5.96 5.28
CA SER A 229 -23.43 6.93 5.54
C SER A 229 -22.95 8.16 6.33
N ALA A 230 -21.97 7.98 7.20
CA ALA A 230 -21.37 9.08 7.96
C ALA A 230 -20.47 9.94 7.06
N ILE A 231 -19.66 9.31 6.22
CA ILE A 231 -18.81 10.00 5.24
C ILE A 231 -19.67 10.83 4.29
N ASP A 232 -20.71 10.22 3.70
CA ASP A 232 -21.65 10.92 2.82
C ASP A 232 -22.36 12.09 3.52
N ALA A 233 -22.72 11.92 4.79
CA ALA A 233 -23.36 12.98 5.56
C ALA A 233 -22.40 14.16 5.79
N ILE A 234 -21.15 13.89 6.16
CA ILE A 234 -20.13 14.93 6.37
C ILE A 234 -19.84 15.66 5.05
N LEU A 235 -19.66 14.93 3.94
CA LEU A 235 -19.43 15.52 2.63
C LEU A 235 -20.61 16.38 2.14
N ASN A 236 -21.82 16.10 2.63
CA ASN A 236 -23.02 16.95 2.43
C ASN A 236 -23.21 18.03 3.50
N GLY A 237 -22.17 18.36 4.27
CA GLY A 237 -22.18 19.44 5.27
C GLY A 237 -22.99 19.14 6.54
N LYS A 238 -23.31 17.88 6.83
CA LYS A 238 -24.06 17.49 8.03
C LYS A 238 -23.12 17.15 9.17
N THR A 239 -23.52 17.48 10.37
CA THR A 239 -22.83 17.02 11.59
C THR A 239 -23.20 15.56 11.87
N VAL A 240 -22.22 14.74 12.18
CA VAL A 240 -22.36 13.31 12.47
C VAL A 240 -21.84 13.00 13.87
N ASP A 241 -22.56 12.15 14.59
CA ASP A 241 -22.09 11.58 15.84
C ASP A 241 -21.13 10.42 15.53
N LEU A 242 -19.83 10.70 15.51
CA LEU A 242 -18.80 9.72 15.15
C LEU A 242 -18.77 8.52 16.10
N ALA A 243 -19.20 8.68 17.36
CA ALA A 243 -19.29 7.56 18.30
C ALA A 243 -20.28 6.46 17.85
N LYS A 244 -21.22 6.80 16.97
CA LYS A 244 -22.19 5.86 16.37
C LYS A 244 -21.87 5.44 14.95
N ALA A 245 -20.86 6.04 14.36
CA ALA A 245 -20.50 5.86 12.96
C ALA A 245 -19.15 5.17 12.77
N VAL A 246 -18.36 5.09 13.83
CA VAL A 246 -17.05 4.43 13.86
C VAL A 246 -17.18 3.11 14.61
N TYR A 247 -16.85 2.05 13.93
CA TYR A 247 -16.88 0.68 14.45
C TYR A 247 -15.45 0.17 14.57
N VAL A 248 -15.14 -0.46 15.69
CA VAL A 248 -13.77 -0.87 16.02
C VAL A 248 -13.72 -2.30 16.53
N CYS A 249 -12.62 -2.97 16.22
CA CYS A 249 -12.21 -4.25 16.75
C CYS A 249 -10.87 -4.12 17.44
N ASP A 250 -10.79 -4.57 18.69
CA ASP A 250 -9.55 -4.56 19.45
C ASP A 250 -8.53 -5.55 18.89
N LEU A 251 -7.30 -5.12 18.83
CA LEU A 251 -6.17 -6.02 18.63
C LEU A 251 -5.64 -6.52 19.99
N PRO A 252 -5.08 -7.74 20.06
CA PRO A 252 -4.34 -8.18 21.23
C PRO A 252 -3.20 -7.22 21.58
N ALA A 253 -2.83 -7.19 22.87
CA ALA A 253 -1.69 -6.37 23.30
C ALA A 253 -0.41 -6.78 22.56
N GLY A 254 0.32 -5.79 22.03
CA GLY A 254 1.52 -6.02 21.23
C GLY A 254 1.28 -6.40 19.78
N GLU A 255 0.02 -6.36 19.33
CA GLU A 255 -0.35 -6.54 17.93
C GLU A 255 -0.74 -5.21 17.28
N GLY A 256 -0.33 -5.00 16.05
CA GLY A 256 -0.65 -3.81 15.27
C GLY A 256 -0.34 -4.01 13.79
N ALA A 257 -0.99 -3.22 12.94
CA ALA A 257 -0.69 -3.22 11.52
C ALA A 257 0.69 -2.60 11.26
N GLU A 258 1.40 -3.10 10.27
CA GLU A 258 2.73 -2.59 9.91
C GLU A 258 2.77 -1.96 8.52
N ASN A 259 1.72 -2.18 7.70
CA ASN A 259 1.65 -1.66 6.35
C ASN A 259 0.20 -1.39 5.91
N GLY A 260 -0.01 -1.24 4.58
CA GLY A 260 -1.28 -0.90 3.99
C GLY A 260 -2.36 -1.97 4.16
N ILE A 261 -3.60 -1.54 4.03
CA ILE A 261 -4.79 -2.39 4.00
C ILE A 261 -5.11 -2.70 2.54
N ALA A 262 -5.51 -3.94 2.24
CA ALA A 262 -6.10 -4.29 0.97
C ALA A 262 -7.62 -4.49 1.12
N ALA A 263 -8.38 -4.21 0.07
CA ALA A 263 -9.83 -4.39 0.07
C ALA A 263 -10.30 -5.14 -1.16
N SER A 264 -11.23 -6.06 -0.95
CA SER A 264 -11.93 -6.83 -1.98
C SER A 264 -13.44 -6.82 -1.70
N ARG A 265 -14.23 -7.47 -2.56
CA ARG A 265 -15.67 -7.70 -2.27
C ARG A 265 -15.91 -8.59 -1.06
N GLU A 266 -14.92 -9.39 -0.69
CA GLU A 266 -15.01 -10.24 0.50
C GLU A 266 -14.78 -9.46 1.81
N GLY A 267 -14.17 -8.27 1.73
CA GLY A 267 -13.92 -7.40 2.88
C GLY A 267 -12.54 -6.75 2.83
N ALA A 268 -12.13 -6.18 3.96
CA ALA A 268 -10.81 -5.60 4.17
C ALA A 268 -9.83 -6.65 4.71
N VAL A 269 -8.65 -6.74 4.11
CA VAL A 269 -7.57 -7.61 4.56
C VAL A 269 -6.48 -6.79 5.22
N ILE A 270 -6.15 -7.12 6.45
CA ILE A 270 -5.16 -6.42 7.27
C ILE A 270 -4.11 -7.42 7.75
N LEU A 271 -2.86 -7.13 7.45
CA LEU A 271 -1.71 -7.85 7.98
C LEU A 271 -1.17 -7.10 9.19
N THR A 272 -1.15 -7.80 10.33
CA THR A 272 -0.50 -7.31 11.55
C THR A 272 0.86 -7.99 11.71
N ASN A 273 1.62 -7.62 12.74
CA ASN A 273 2.87 -8.29 13.06
C ASN A 273 2.73 -9.76 13.55
N GLN A 274 1.52 -10.29 13.65
CA GLN A 274 1.26 -11.65 14.18
C GLN A 274 0.23 -12.43 13.38
N ASN A 275 -0.70 -11.76 12.73
CA ASN A 275 -1.84 -12.39 12.09
C ASN A 275 -2.23 -11.66 10.79
N CYS A 276 -2.85 -12.42 9.90
CA CYS A 276 -3.61 -11.88 8.77
C CYS A 276 -5.10 -11.98 9.08
N TYR A 277 -5.87 -10.93 8.79
CA TYR A 277 -7.30 -10.85 9.07
C TYR A 277 -8.07 -10.56 7.80
N LEU A 278 -9.23 -11.20 7.62
CA LEU A 278 -10.30 -10.71 6.76
C LEU A 278 -11.42 -10.16 7.65
N LEU A 279 -11.80 -8.93 7.39
CA LEU A 279 -12.81 -8.19 8.14
C LEU A 279 -13.95 -7.75 7.24
N ARG A 280 -15.17 -7.74 7.78
CA ARG A 280 -16.36 -7.17 7.11
C ARG A 280 -17.04 -6.13 7.97
N ALA A 281 -17.66 -5.15 7.31
CA ALA A 281 -18.58 -4.22 7.94
C ALA A 281 -19.97 -4.89 8.02
N ASN A 282 -20.43 -5.20 9.24
CA ASN A 282 -21.70 -5.88 9.48
C ASN A 282 -22.29 -5.43 10.82
N GLU A 283 -22.92 -4.24 10.88
CA GLU A 283 -23.41 -3.62 12.13
C GLU A 283 -22.35 -3.54 13.25
N GLY A 284 -21.10 -3.70 12.89
CA GLY A 284 -19.89 -3.78 13.69
C GLY A 284 -18.75 -4.31 12.83
N VAL A 285 -17.59 -4.54 13.44
CA VAL A 285 -16.47 -5.21 12.77
C VAL A 285 -16.62 -6.71 12.94
N GLU A 286 -16.93 -7.41 11.87
CA GLU A 286 -16.94 -8.88 11.82
C GLU A 286 -15.54 -9.37 11.45
N VAL A 287 -14.95 -10.22 12.28
CA VAL A 287 -13.74 -10.97 11.93
C VAL A 287 -14.17 -12.26 11.23
N VAL A 288 -14.09 -12.29 9.90
CA VAL A 288 -14.48 -13.45 9.09
C VAL A 288 -13.52 -14.60 9.36
N TRP A 289 -12.23 -14.32 9.30
CA TRP A 289 -11.18 -15.24 9.73
C TRP A 289 -9.94 -14.47 10.22
N LYS A 290 -9.13 -15.17 11.00
CA LYS A 290 -7.86 -14.72 11.53
C LYS A 290 -6.86 -15.87 11.41
N THR A 291 -5.77 -15.65 10.67
CA THR A 291 -4.73 -16.66 10.46
C THR A 291 -3.41 -16.20 11.06
N PRO A 292 -2.88 -16.90 12.06
CA PRO A 292 -1.56 -16.59 12.61
C PRO A 292 -0.46 -17.00 11.63
N TYR A 293 0.65 -16.26 11.69
CA TYR A 293 1.88 -16.62 10.99
C TYR A 293 3.08 -16.33 11.88
N GLU A 294 4.19 -16.98 11.59
CA GLU A 294 5.44 -16.76 12.32
C GLU A 294 6.31 -15.73 11.60
N SER A 295 6.98 -14.88 12.38
CA SER A 295 7.94 -13.92 11.88
C SER A 295 9.15 -13.83 12.81
N ALA A 296 10.34 -13.72 12.25
CA ALA A 296 11.59 -13.59 13.03
C ALA A 296 11.62 -12.28 13.84
N GLY A 297 11.04 -11.20 13.31
CA GLY A 297 10.94 -9.91 14.00
C GLY A 297 10.04 -9.92 15.22
N ALA A 298 9.08 -10.86 15.34
CA ALA A 298 8.22 -11.02 16.49
C ALA A 298 8.94 -11.65 17.70
N LYS A 299 10.12 -12.24 17.50
CA LYS A 299 10.93 -12.85 18.58
C LYS A 299 11.69 -11.75 19.30
N VAL A 300 11.16 -11.31 20.44
CA VAL A 300 11.89 -10.41 21.36
C VAL A 300 13.07 -11.18 21.92
N SER A 301 14.30 -10.64 21.80
CA SER A 301 15.44 -11.21 22.50
C SER A 301 15.18 -11.15 24.01
N LYS A 302 15.56 -12.17 24.75
CA LYS A 302 15.42 -12.24 26.22
C LYS A 302 16.18 -11.13 26.96
N GLU A 303 17.01 -10.37 26.26
CA GLU A 303 17.82 -9.26 26.79
C GLU A 303 17.14 -7.88 26.59
N GLY A 304 15.89 -7.84 26.19
CA GLY A 304 15.01 -6.67 26.36
C GLY A 304 15.17 -5.53 25.36
N ASP A 305 16.29 -5.34 24.68
CA ASP A 305 16.54 -4.09 23.94
C ASP A 305 17.09 -4.25 22.51
N LYS A 306 17.33 -5.45 22.05
CA LYS A 306 17.82 -5.65 20.68
C LYS A 306 16.92 -6.61 19.91
N THR A 307 16.28 -6.07 18.89
CA THR A 307 15.63 -6.87 17.88
C THR A 307 16.69 -7.66 17.12
N THR A 308 16.65 -8.95 17.18
CA THR A 308 17.49 -9.84 16.36
C THR A 308 16.84 -10.13 15.01
N GLY A 309 15.65 -9.62 14.77
CA GLY A 309 14.97 -9.66 13.47
C GLY A 309 15.50 -8.56 12.56
N GLY A 310 15.83 -8.90 11.34
CA GLY A 310 16.30 -7.95 10.33
C GLY A 310 15.20 -6.97 9.92
N GLY A 311 15.56 -5.70 9.81
CA GLY A 311 14.70 -4.71 9.17
C GLY A 311 13.85 -3.86 10.10
N LEU A 312 12.93 -3.12 9.49
CA LEU A 312 12.06 -2.14 10.15
C LEU A 312 10.78 -2.76 10.71
N ALA A 313 10.38 -3.90 10.17
CA ALA A 313 9.14 -4.58 10.49
C ALA A 313 9.34 -5.70 11.51
N TRP A 314 8.28 -6.00 12.24
CA TRP A 314 8.24 -7.08 13.22
C TRP A 314 7.50 -8.31 12.71
N GLY A 315 6.54 -8.11 11.85
CA GLY A 315 5.83 -9.11 11.11
C GLY A 315 6.28 -9.15 9.66
N GLY A 316 5.38 -9.48 8.76
CA GLY A 316 5.63 -9.52 7.32
C GLY A 316 6.14 -8.22 6.73
N GLY A 317 5.76 -7.09 7.33
CA GLY A 317 6.21 -5.76 6.93
C GLY A 317 5.79 -5.32 5.53
N CYS A 318 4.87 -6.05 4.91
CA CYS A 318 4.32 -5.78 3.59
C CYS A 318 2.81 -5.49 3.67
N SER A 319 2.29 -4.81 2.66
CA SER A 319 0.85 -4.80 2.40
C SER A 319 0.44 -6.16 1.82
N PRO A 320 -0.71 -6.72 2.20
CA PRO A 320 -1.20 -7.92 1.54
C PRO A 320 -1.61 -7.61 0.10
N THR A 321 -1.32 -8.52 -0.83
CA THR A 321 -1.81 -8.50 -2.21
C THR A 321 -2.93 -9.50 -2.35
N LEU A 322 -4.02 -9.11 -2.99
CA LEU A 322 -5.19 -9.97 -3.16
C LEU A 322 -5.33 -10.44 -4.61
N THR A 323 -5.90 -11.62 -4.75
CA THR A 323 -6.53 -12.10 -5.98
C THR A 323 -7.98 -12.47 -5.67
N PRO A 324 -8.81 -12.82 -6.64
CA PRO A 324 -10.17 -13.28 -6.35
C PRO A 324 -10.25 -14.49 -5.43
N GLU A 325 -9.19 -15.31 -5.38
CA GLU A 325 -9.17 -16.55 -4.62
C GLU A 325 -8.15 -16.57 -3.46
N LEU A 326 -7.14 -15.68 -3.48
CA LEU A 326 -6.02 -15.77 -2.55
C LEU A 326 -5.70 -14.42 -1.88
N VAL A 327 -5.13 -14.53 -0.69
CA VAL A 327 -4.41 -13.45 0.01
C VAL A 327 -2.93 -13.81 0.04
N LEU A 328 -2.07 -12.93 -0.44
CA LEU A 328 -0.63 -13.13 -0.56
C LEU A 328 0.13 -12.15 0.31
N PHE A 329 1.13 -12.63 1.04
CA PHE A 329 2.05 -11.78 1.83
C PHE A 329 3.34 -12.53 2.15
N THR A 330 4.33 -11.83 2.68
CA THR A 330 5.60 -12.41 3.15
C THR A 330 5.67 -12.47 4.68
N ASP A 331 6.35 -13.46 5.23
CA ASP A 331 6.39 -13.75 6.67
C ASP A 331 7.57 -13.12 7.43
N ASN A 332 8.57 -12.58 6.74
CA ASN A 332 9.77 -12.01 7.33
C ASN A 332 10.54 -12.98 8.25
N GLN A 333 10.61 -14.26 7.89
CA GLN A 333 11.48 -15.26 8.54
C GLN A 333 12.94 -15.07 8.10
N GLU A 334 13.87 -15.84 8.68
CA GLU A 334 15.29 -15.88 8.25
C GLU A 334 15.39 -16.24 6.76
N ILE A 335 14.63 -17.24 6.32
CA ILE A 335 14.31 -17.47 4.90
C ILE A 335 12.89 -16.99 4.71
N VAL A 336 12.74 -15.88 4.00
CA VAL A 336 11.45 -15.28 3.75
C VAL A 336 10.58 -16.20 2.91
N ASN A 337 9.35 -16.45 3.34
CA ASN A 337 8.39 -17.22 2.57
C ASN A 337 7.29 -16.30 2.01
N LEU A 338 6.88 -16.58 0.78
CA LEU A 338 5.62 -16.10 0.24
C LEU A 338 4.52 -17.03 0.73
N ILE A 339 3.58 -16.48 1.48
CA ILE A 339 2.43 -17.19 2.03
C ILE A 339 1.20 -16.87 1.19
N ALA A 340 0.44 -17.90 0.83
CA ALA A 340 -0.85 -17.78 0.18
C ALA A 340 -1.94 -18.37 1.08
N LEU A 341 -2.97 -17.58 1.40
CA LEU A 341 -4.16 -18.02 2.10
C LEU A 341 -5.33 -18.10 1.13
N ASP A 342 -6.24 -19.03 1.36
CA ASP A 342 -7.55 -19.03 0.69
C ASP A 342 -8.35 -17.80 1.15
N MET A 343 -8.87 -17.03 0.21
CA MET A 343 -9.57 -15.77 0.50
C MET A 343 -10.79 -15.96 1.40
N LYS A 344 -11.51 -17.07 1.26
CA LYS A 344 -12.78 -17.30 1.99
C LYS A 344 -12.58 -17.92 3.35
N THR A 345 -11.60 -18.81 3.49
CA THR A 345 -11.41 -19.60 4.72
C THR A 345 -10.23 -19.12 5.56
N GLY A 346 -9.29 -18.39 4.98
CA GLY A 346 -8.04 -18.00 5.63
C GLY A 346 -7.05 -19.17 5.81
N GLU A 347 -7.35 -20.36 5.28
CA GLU A 347 -6.44 -21.51 5.36
C GLU A 347 -5.18 -21.27 4.51
N VAL A 348 -4.03 -21.68 5.01
CA VAL A 348 -2.76 -21.64 4.26
C VAL A 348 -2.83 -22.68 3.14
N VAL A 349 -2.85 -22.22 1.89
CA VAL A 349 -2.86 -23.10 0.71
C VAL A 349 -1.47 -23.30 0.11
N ALA A 350 -0.55 -22.35 0.36
CA ALA A 350 0.85 -22.48 -0.03
C ALA A 350 1.76 -21.64 0.88
N SER A 351 2.98 -22.13 1.07
CA SER A 351 4.10 -21.37 1.66
C SER A 351 5.34 -21.75 0.87
N MET A 352 5.99 -20.78 0.25
CA MET A 352 7.15 -21.01 -0.62
C MET A 352 8.31 -20.12 -0.20
N PRO A 353 9.52 -20.66 0.00
CA PRO A 353 10.67 -19.83 0.25
C PRO A 353 10.97 -18.93 -0.95
N VAL A 354 11.37 -17.69 -0.65
CA VAL A 354 11.80 -16.71 -1.66
C VAL A 354 13.26 -16.44 -1.41
N LEU A 355 14.06 -16.49 -2.47
CA LEU A 355 15.52 -16.21 -2.40
C LEU A 355 16.30 -17.20 -1.52
N ASP A 356 15.89 -18.47 -1.48
CA ASP A 356 16.55 -19.53 -0.73
C ASP A 356 17.89 -20.00 -1.37
N ASP A 357 18.14 -19.63 -2.60
CA ASP A 357 19.33 -19.96 -3.38
C ASP A 357 20.32 -18.78 -3.54
N LEU A 358 20.19 -17.75 -2.74
CA LEU A 358 21.13 -16.62 -2.78
C LEU A 358 22.55 -17.08 -2.38
N PRO A 359 23.59 -16.60 -3.09
CA PRO A 359 24.98 -16.84 -2.69
C PRO A 359 25.26 -16.36 -1.26
N GLU A 360 26.16 -17.07 -0.58
CA GLU A 360 26.61 -16.68 0.77
C GLU A 360 27.07 -15.21 0.81
N GLY A 361 26.51 -14.43 1.73
CA GLY A 361 26.77 -13.00 1.88
C GLY A 361 25.73 -12.06 1.26
N TYR A 362 24.66 -12.59 0.68
CA TYR A 362 23.49 -11.82 0.19
C TYR A 362 22.26 -11.96 1.12
N GLN A 363 22.43 -12.53 2.30
CA GLN A 363 21.38 -12.68 3.32
C GLN A 363 21.40 -11.50 4.29
#